data_7392cdcc0b4cb926f2157f832024a506
#
_entry.id   7392cdcc0b4cb926f2157f832024a506
#
_cell.length_a   1.000
_cell.length_b   1.000
_cell.length_c   1.000
_cell.angle_alpha   90.00
_cell.angle_beta   90.00
_cell.angle_gamma   90.00
#
_symmetry.space_group_name_H-M   'P 1'
#
loop_
_entity.id
_entity.type
_entity.pdbx_description
1 polymer ?
#
loop_
_entity_poly.entity_id
_entity_poly.type
_entity_poly.pdbx_seq_one_letter_code
_entity_poly.pdbx_strand_id
1 'polypeptide(L)'
;MQLHHVGIACENITKSLPCVKKVYDVASVSGIIFDKEQNTSLCLIKTKNGIALELISGITVNRLIKKGISYYHICFTVKDIFAEIERLKDAGAILVSSPKPAILFKNKLVAFLYTHLGLIELLEET
;
A
#
# COMPACT_ATOMS: atom_id res chain seq x y z
N MET A 1 1.90 14.83 -6.51
CA MET A 1 1.89 13.55 -5.76
C MET A 1 2.56 13.75 -4.41
N GLN A 2 1.94 13.28 -3.36
CA GLN A 2 2.45 13.40 -2.01
C GLN A 2 2.56 12.02 -1.38
N LEU A 3 3.70 11.70 -0.74
CA LEU A 3 3.89 10.40 -0.12
C LEU A 3 2.83 10.15 0.96
N HIS A 4 2.18 9.01 0.89
CA HIS A 4 1.17 8.61 1.86
C HIS A 4 1.66 7.46 2.74
N HIS A 5 2.09 6.36 2.15
CA HIS A 5 2.59 5.22 2.92
C HIS A 5 3.52 4.32 2.11
N VAL A 6 4.20 3.44 2.82
CA VAL A 6 5.00 2.35 2.23
C VAL A 6 4.29 1.03 2.51
N GLY A 7 4.09 0.23 1.48
CA GLY A 7 3.47 -1.09 1.59
C GLY A 7 4.48 -2.18 1.89
N ILE A 8 4.19 -3.00 2.89
CA ILE A 8 5.08 -4.05 3.36
C ILE A 8 4.34 -5.39 3.36
N ALA A 9 4.84 -6.33 2.58
CA ALA A 9 4.32 -7.69 2.56
C ALA A 9 4.84 -8.47 3.77
N CYS A 10 3.96 -9.20 4.44
CA CYS A 10 4.34 -10.07 5.55
C CYS A 10 3.50 -11.35 5.55
N GLU A 11 4.01 -12.40 6.18
CA GLU A 11 3.29 -13.67 6.26
C GLU A 11 2.07 -13.57 7.18
N ASN A 12 2.21 -12.83 8.27
CA ASN A 12 1.17 -12.71 9.29
C ASN A 12 1.32 -11.37 9.98
N ILE A 13 0.29 -10.53 9.92
CA ILE A 13 0.33 -9.17 10.46
C ILE A 13 0.54 -9.21 11.98
N THR A 14 -0.24 -10.02 12.69
CA THR A 14 -0.15 -10.10 14.15
C THR A 14 1.25 -10.48 14.61
N LYS A 15 1.87 -11.44 13.93
CA LYS A 15 3.23 -11.88 14.26
C LYS A 15 4.29 -10.85 13.90
N SER A 16 4.03 -10.01 12.91
CA SER A 16 4.97 -8.99 12.45
C SER A 16 4.97 -7.73 13.32
N LEU A 17 3.86 -7.43 13.98
CA LEU A 17 3.70 -6.20 14.76
C LEU A 17 4.78 -6.00 15.84
N PRO A 18 5.20 -7.00 16.62
CA PRO A 18 6.27 -6.78 17.60
C PRO A 18 7.58 -6.30 16.96
N CYS A 19 7.95 -6.86 15.81
CA CYS A 19 9.14 -6.43 15.06
C CYS A 19 8.99 -4.99 14.56
N VAL A 20 7.84 -4.68 13.98
CA VAL A 20 7.56 -3.33 13.47
C VAL A 20 7.68 -2.30 14.60
N LYS A 21 7.15 -2.61 15.78
CA LYS A 21 7.22 -1.72 16.94
C LYS A 21 8.62 -1.51 17.45
N LYS A 22 9.53 -2.47 17.25
CA LYS A 22 10.94 -2.34 17.62
C LYS A 22 11.74 -1.55 16.59
N VAL A 23 11.43 -1.72 15.32
CA VAL A 23 12.18 -1.07 14.22
C VAL A 23 11.73 0.37 14.03
N TYR A 24 10.45 0.63 14.13
CA TYR A 24 9.87 1.95 13.87
C TYR A 24 9.30 2.55 15.16
N ASP A 25 9.34 3.86 15.23
CA ASP A 25 8.76 4.64 16.32
C ASP A 25 7.25 4.74 16.10
N VAL A 26 6.50 3.74 16.53
CA VAL A 26 5.07 3.61 16.22
C VAL A 26 4.24 4.51 17.13
N ALA A 27 3.40 5.34 16.53
CA ALA A 27 2.43 6.18 17.23
C ALA A 27 1.07 5.49 17.36
N SER A 28 0.61 4.81 16.31
CA SER A 28 -0.68 4.13 16.34
C SER A 28 -0.71 2.97 15.35
N VAL A 29 -1.58 2.00 15.64
CA VAL A 29 -1.81 0.82 14.81
C VAL A 29 -3.32 0.71 14.60
N SER A 30 -3.77 0.61 13.35
CA SER A 30 -5.18 0.37 13.07
C SER A 30 -5.57 -1.06 13.46
N GLY A 31 -6.86 -1.35 13.52
CA GLY A 31 -7.32 -2.73 13.53
C GLY A 31 -6.90 -3.44 12.24
N ILE A 32 -6.82 -4.77 12.29
CA ILE A 32 -6.58 -5.57 11.10
C ILE A 32 -7.90 -5.67 10.34
N ILE A 33 -7.89 -5.27 9.07
CA ILE A 33 -9.06 -5.31 8.19
C ILE A 33 -8.85 -6.42 7.17
N PHE A 34 -9.84 -7.30 7.03
CA PHE A 34 -9.81 -8.33 6.01
C PHE A 34 -10.64 -7.89 4.80
N ASP A 35 -9.99 -7.81 3.64
CA ASP A 35 -10.65 -7.53 2.37
C ASP A 35 -11.03 -8.86 1.71
N LYS A 36 -12.32 -9.19 1.75
CA LYS A 36 -12.84 -10.45 1.22
C LYS A 36 -12.65 -10.58 -0.29
N GLU A 37 -12.75 -9.48 -1.01
CA GLU A 37 -12.64 -9.50 -2.47
C GLU A 37 -11.23 -9.90 -2.91
N GLN A 38 -10.22 -9.45 -2.16
CA GLN A 38 -8.83 -9.75 -2.48
C GLN A 38 -8.23 -10.88 -1.65
N ASN A 39 -8.98 -11.39 -0.67
CA ASN A 39 -8.50 -12.40 0.29
C ASN A 39 -7.18 -11.94 0.93
N THR A 40 -7.19 -10.73 1.45
CA THR A 40 -5.99 -10.03 1.91
C THR A 40 -6.28 -9.31 3.22
N SER A 41 -5.39 -9.43 4.18
CA SER A 41 -5.47 -8.69 5.45
C SER A 41 -4.60 -7.44 5.37
N LEU A 42 -5.09 -6.35 5.94
CA LEU A 42 -4.46 -5.02 5.87
C LEU A 42 -4.40 -4.41 7.26
N CYS A 43 -3.34 -3.65 7.53
CA CYS A 43 -3.18 -2.93 8.78
C CYS A 43 -2.35 -1.67 8.53
N LEU A 44 -2.87 -0.51 8.93
CA LEU A 44 -2.18 0.76 8.78
C LEU A 44 -1.48 1.13 10.08
N ILE A 45 -0.19 1.45 9.97
CA ILE A 45 0.65 1.85 11.10
C ILE A 45 1.12 3.27 10.85
N LYS A 46 0.93 4.13 11.84
CA LYS A 46 1.47 5.50 11.80
C LYS A 46 2.66 5.61 12.73
N THR A 47 3.76 6.14 12.21
CA THR A 47 4.94 6.41 13.02
C THR A 47 4.86 7.81 13.62
N LYS A 48 5.64 8.05 14.67
CA LYS A 48 5.69 9.38 15.32
C LYS A 48 6.25 10.47 14.41
N ASN A 49 6.99 10.07 13.37
CA ASN A 49 7.58 11.00 12.41
C ASN A 49 6.63 11.34 11.23
N GLY A 50 5.40 10.84 11.26
CA GLY A 50 4.41 11.12 10.23
C GLY A 50 4.45 10.20 9.03
N ILE A 51 5.36 9.23 8.98
CA ILE A 51 5.39 8.21 7.93
C ILE A 51 4.35 7.14 8.26
N ALA A 52 3.59 6.72 7.27
CA ALA A 52 2.65 5.61 7.42
C ALA A 52 3.21 4.36 6.75
N LEU A 53 2.94 3.22 7.36
CA LEU A 53 3.29 1.90 6.83
C LEU A 53 2.01 1.09 6.71
N GLU A 54 1.87 0.34 5.64
CA GLU A 54 0.75 -0.59 5.48
C GLU A 54 1.29 -2.01 5.47
N LEU A 55 0.89 -2.82 6.45
CA LEU A 55 1.21 -4.25 6.45
C LEU A 55 0.14 -4.99 5.68
N ILE A 56 0.57 -5.88 4.79
CA ILE A 56 -0.32 -6.65 3.93
C ILE A 56 0.07 -8.12 4.02
N SER A 57 -0.93 -8.99 4.29
CA SER A 57 -0.74 -10.43 4.27
C SER A 57 -1.88 -11.08 3.49
N GLY A 58 -1.60 -12.24 2.92
CA GLY A 58 -2.59 -13.00 2.18
C GLY A 58 -2.12 -13.37 0.78
N ILE A 59 -3.06 -13.87 -0.01
CA ILE A 59 -2.74 -14.47 -1.32
C ILE A 59 -2.07 -13.48 -2.28
N THR A 60 -2.43 -12.19 -2.19
CA THR A 60 -1.89 -11.18 -3.11
C THR A 60 -0.39 -10.95 -2.94
N VAL A 61 0.16 -11.21 -1.75
CA VAL A 61 1.57 -10.94 -1.46
C VAL A 61 2.41 -12.20 -1.22
N ASN A 62 1.79 -13.39 -1.24
CA ASN A 62 2.51 -14.64 -0.97
C ASN A 62 3.70 -14.86 -1.92
N ARG A 63 3.56 -14.51 -3.19
CA ARG A 63 4.64 -14.62 -4.16
C ARG A 63 5.83 -13.74 -3.79
N LEU A 64 5.57 -12.54 -3.30
CA LEU A 64 6.60 -11.60 -2.88
C LEU A 64 7.38 -12.15 -1.69
N ILE A 65 6.66 -12.70 -0.72
CA ILE A 65 7.26 -13.28 0.49
C ILE A 65 8.17 -14.44 0.13
N LYS A 66 7.75 -15.30 -0.79
CA LYS A 66 8.57 -16.43 -1.27
C LYS A 66 9.85 -15.97 -1.93
N LYS A 67 9.85 -14.77 -2.52
CA LYS A 67 11.03 -14.16 -3.15
C LYS A 67 11.86 -13.33 -2.17
N GLY A 68 11.48 -13.28 -0.90
CA GLY A 68 12.18 -12.48 0.10
C GLY A 68 11.93 -10.99 0.02
N ILE A 69 10.83 -10.57 -0.62
CA ILE A 69 10.49 -9.16 -0.79
C ILE A 69 9.51 -8.74 0.29
N SER A 70 9.87 -7.70 1.07
CA SER A 70 9.01 -7.14 2.11
C SER A 70 8.44 -5.79 1.69
N TYR A 71 9.28 -4.76 1.51
CA TYR A 71 8.85 -3.45 1.02
C TYR A 71 8.57 -3.57 -0.47
N TYR A 72 7.33 -3.35 -0.89
CA TYR A 72 7.01 -3.64 -2.28
C TYR A 72 6.26 -2.54 -3.02
N HIS A 73 5.67 -1.56 -2.34
CA HIS A 73 5.12 -0.41 -3.03
C HIS A 73 5.20 0.85 -2.19
N ILE A 74 5.14 1.98 -2.87
CA ILE A 74 5.01 3.29 -2.25
C ILE A 74 3.70 3.89 -2.77
N CYS A 75 2.90 4.43 -1.85
CA CYS A 75 1.63 5.07 -2.18
C CYS A 75 1.76 6.58 -2.14
N PHE A 76 1.22 7.24 -3.16
CA PHE A 76 1.14 8.69 -3.24
C PHE A 76 -0.32 9.13 -3.31
N THR A 77 -0.67 10.21 -2.61
CA THR A 77 -1.97 10.83 -2.77
C THR A 77 -1.98 11.73 -3.99
N VAL A 78 -3.10 11.75 -4.70
CA VAL A 78 -3.30 12.55 -5.90
C VAL A 78 -4.68 13.18 -5.88
N LYS A 79 -4.86 14.28 -6.60
CA LYS A 79 -6.16 14.97 -6.65
C LYS A 79 -7.12 14.32 -7.62
N ASP A 80 -6.63 13.95 -8.80
CA ASP A 80 -7.41 13.32 -9.87
C ASP A 80 -6.67 12.06 -10.32
N ILE A 81 -7.14 10.90 -9.88
CA ILE A 81 -6.46 9.64 -10.14
C ILE A 81 -6.43 9.27 -11.63
N PHE A 82 -7.49 9.61 -12.37
CA PHE A 82 -7.54 9.30 -13.79
C PHE A 82 -6.55 10.13 -14.60
N ALA A 83 -6.44 11.41 -14.29
CA ALA A 83 -5.46 12.29 -14.94
C ALA A 83 -4.04 11.87 -14.61
N GLU A 84 -3.79 11.49 -13.36
CA GLU A 84 -2.46 11.05 -12.93
C GLU A 84 -2.04 9.74 -13.57
N ILE A 85 -2.97 8.81 -13.74
CA ILE A 85 -2.71 7.54 -14.46
C ILE A 85 -2.26 7.85 -15.89
N GLU A 86 -2.96 8.72 -16.60
CA GLU A 86 -2.60 9.05 -17.98
C GLU A 86 -1.23 9.73 -18.04
N ARG A 87 -0.93 10.63 -17.12
CA ARG A 87 0.37 11.27 -17.06
C ARG A 87 1.50 10.25 -16.85
N LEU A 88 1.30 9.30 -15.94
CA LEU A 88 2.30 8.28 -15.65
C LEU A 88 2.46 7.28 -16.79
N LYS A 89 1.37 6.94 -17.49
CA LYS A 89 1.44 6.09 -18.69
C LYS A 89 2.27 6.77 -19.77
N ASP A 90 2.08 8.06 -19.97
CA ASP A 90 2.89 8.84 -20.93
C ASP A 90 4.36 8.85 -20.53
N ALA A 91 4.65 8.75 -19.24
CA ALA A 91 6.02 8.64 -18.73
C ALA A 91 6.57 7.21 -18.77
N GLY A 92 5.84 6.26 -19.32
CA GLY A 92 6.29 4.88 -19.48
C GLY A 92 5.78 3.89 -18.44
N ALA A 93 4.93 4.31 -17.51
CA ALA A 93 4.37 3.40 -16.51
C ALA A 93 3.31 2.49 -17.13
N ILE A 94 3.16 1.31 -16.52
CA ILE A 94 2.17 0.31 -16.95
C ILE A 94 1.11 0.17 -15.86
N LEU A 95 -0.17 0.38 -16.23
CA LEU A 95 -1.27 0.21 -15.30
C LEU A 95 -1.45 -1.27 -14.96
N VAL A 96 -1.42 -1.58 -13.66
CA VAL A 96 -1.60 -2.96 -13.16
C VAL A 96 -3.05 -3.21 -12.80
N SER A 97 -3.69 -2.25 -12.13
CA SER A 97 -5.08 -2.34 -11.75
C SER A 97 -5.79 -1.00 -11.94
N SER A 98 -6.98 -1.04 -12.53
CA SER A 98 -7.81 0.13 -12.69
C SER A 98 -8.27 0.68 -11.34
N PRO A 99 -8.62 1.96 -11.25
CA PRO A 99 -9.10 2.55 -9.99
C PRO A 99 -10.28 1.78 -9.40
N LYS A 100 -10.18 1.47 -8.10
CA LYS A 100 -11.24 0.82 -7.34
C LYS A 100 -11.21 1.29 -5.90
N PRO A 101 -12.36 1.23 -5.20
CA PRO A 101 -12.42 1.65 -3.80
C PRO A 101 -11.51 0.79 -2.90
N ALA A 102 -10.82 1.43 -1.97
CA ALA A 102 -10.00 0.75 -0.97
C ALA A 102 -10.66 0.84 0.40
N ILE A 103 -10.99 -0.31 0.97
CA ILE A 103 -11.70 -0.39 2.26
C ILE A 103 -10.90 0.27 3.39
N LEU A 104 -9.58 0.12 3.39
CA LEU A 104 -8.71 0.70 4.43
C LEU A 104 -8.70 2.23 4.38
N PHE A 105 -9.01 2.83 3.24
CA PHE A 105 -8.93 4.27 3.02
C PHE A 105 -10.32 4.89 2.76
N LYS A 106 -11.33 4.44 3.49
CA LYS A 106 -12.70 4.98 3.43
C LYS A 106 -13.30 4.93 2.03
N ASN A 107 -12.99 3.87 1.30
CA ASN A 107 -13.45 3.65 -0.09
C ASN A 107 -12.99 4.69 -1.09
N LYS A 108 -11.92 5.41 -0.80
CA LYS A 108 -11.26 6.26 -1.80
C LYS A 108 -10.66 5.40 -2.89
N LEU A 109 -10.57 5.94 -4.09
CA LEU A 109 -10.05 5.19 -5.23
C LEU A 109 -8.54 4.98 -5.12
N VAL A 110 -8.11 3.78 -5.43
CA VAL A 110 -6.70 3.43 -5.54
C VAL A 110 -6.43 2.73 -6.87
N ALA A 111 -5.21 2.87 -7.37
CA ALA A 111 -4.75 2.17 -8.56
C ALA A 111 -3.26 1.86 -8.41
N PHE A 112 -2.80 0.80 -9.07
CA PHE A 112 -1.40 0.39 -9.05
C PHE A 112 -0.80 0.50 -10.44
N LEU A 113 0.44 1.00 -10.51
CA LEU A 113 1.20 1.09 -11.76
C LEU A 113 2.63 0.62 -11.52
N TYR A 114 3.22 -0.06 -12.51
CA TYR A 114 4.66 -0.32 -12.52
C TYR A 114 5.38 0.81 -13.23
N THR A 115 6.42 1.32 -12.59
CA THR A 115 7.35 2.30 -13.15
C THR A 115 8.73 1.66 -13.28
N HIS A 116 9.69 2.37 -13.87
CA HIS A 116 11.10 1.93 -13.87
C HIS A 116 11.66 1.79 -12.45
N LEU A 117 11.07 2.48 -11.48
CA LEU A 117 11.53 2.47 -10.09
C LEU A 117 10.76 1.47 -9.23
N GLY A 118 9.83 0.71 -9.81
CA GLY A 118 9.06 -0.29 -9.12
C GLY A 118 7.57 0.03 -9.05
N LEU A 119 6.87 -0.69 -8.19
CA LEU A 119 5.43 -0.59 -8.06
C LEU A 119 5.03 0.63 -7.22
N ILE A 120 4.14 1.43 -7.75
CA ILE A 120 3.54 2.53 -7.00
C ILE A 120 2.03 2.36 -6.91
N GLU A 121 1.46 2.89 -5.83
CA GLU A 121 0.03 3.01 -5.64
C GLU A 121 -0.36 4.48 -5.68
N LEU A 122 -1.48 4.77 -6.34
CA LEU A 122 -2.10 6.10 -6.29
C LEU A 122 -3.34 6.01 -5.42
N LEU A 123 -3.53 6.99 -4.55
CA LEU A 123 -4.69 7.11 -3.68
C LEU A 123 -5.32 8.49 -3.92
N GLU A 124 -6.56 8.51 -4.35
CA GLU A 124 -7.25 9.78 -4.57
C GLU A 124 -7.59 10.44 -3.24
N GLU A 125 -7.36 11.75 -3.14
CA GLU A 125 -7.51 12.47 -1.87
C GLU A 125 -8.97 12.58 -1.40
N THR A 126 -9.92 12.55 -2.32
CA THR A 126 -11.34 12.73 -1.97
C THR A 126 -12.20 11.55 -2.42
#